data_4f4d3ee04a767cbca1178a89e27c757a
#
_entry.id   4f4d3ee04a767cbca1178a89e27c757a
#
_cell.length_a   1.000
_cell.length_b   1.000
_cell.length_c   1.000
_cell.angle_alpha   90.00
_cell.angle_beta   90.00
_cell.angle_gamma   90.00
#
_symmetry.space_group_name_H-M   'P 1'
#
loop_
_entity.id
_entity.type
_entity.pdbx_description
1 polymer ?
#
loop_
_entity_poly.entity_id
_entity_poly.type
_entity_poly.pdbx_seq_one_letter_code
_entity_poly.pdbx_strand_id
1 'polypeptide(L)'
;MDFDEMKRIVEILLTQGRGKEAMMLALPSFLLVRYSDYSRLRYKDFEGERIILGEQKTKKVRNIKINQELRDIVKRAMPAEATPETFLLSNANNSPYSIQYVNQELRKLKNEFTINSEHFSTHSLLKTGCLRIFDKQGRSEAALILLSKIRNHSSVGLTIGYLGIGQKNIDNAFDNL
;
A
#
# COMPACT_ATOMS: atom_id res chain seq x y z
N MET A 1 -8.75 -6.49 -6.78
CA MET A 1 -8.39 -5.15 -7.32
C MET A 1 -6.95 -5.18 -7.78
N ASP A 2 -6.68 -4.80 -8.99
CA ASP A 2 -5.33 -4.58 -9.51
C ASP A 2 -4.83 -3.16 -9.22
N PHE A 3 -3.57 -2.88 -9.60
CA PHE A 3 -2.93 -1.60 -9.28
C PHE A 3 -3.50 -0.42 -10.10
N ASP A 4 -3.88 -0.65 -11.35
CA ASP A 4 -4.40 0.41 -12.22
C ASP A 4 -5.86 0.76 -11.84
N GLU A 5 -6.66 -0.23 -11.43
CA GLU A 5 -7.98 0.00 -10.82
C GLU A 5 -7.87 0.80 -9.53
N MET A 6 -6.92 0.46 -8.64
CA MET A 6 -6.66 1.21 -7.41
C MET A 6 -6.35 2.68 -7.72
N LYS A 7 -5.47 2.96 -8.69
CA LYS A 7 -5.13 4.33 -9.11
C LYS A 7 -6.34 5.11 -9.63
N ARG A 8 -7.18 4.46 -10.45
CA ARG A 8 -8.41 5.07 -10.96
C ARG A 8 -9.34 5.48 -9.82
N ILE A 9 -9.51 4.64 -8.81
CA ILE A 9 -10.34 4.96 -7.65
C ILE A 9 -9.71 6.09 -6.82
N VAL A 10 -8.40 6.08 -6.62
CA VAL A 10 -7.66 7.17 -5.94
C VAL A 10 -7.92 8.51 -6.64
N GLU A 11 -7.86 8.54 -7.98
CA GLU A 11 -8.11 9.77 -8.74
C GLU A 11 -9.55 10.27 -8.56
N ILE A 12 -10.55 9.38 -8.60
CA ILE A 12 -11.95 9.74 -8.34
C ILE A 12 -12.11 10.33 -6.93
N LEU A 13 -11.53 9.70 -5.93
CA LEU A 13 -11.62 10.17 -4.55
C LEU A 13 -10.96 11.55 -4.36
N LEU A 14 -9.82 11.78 -5.01
CA LEU A 14 -9.15 13.09 -4.98
C LEU A 14 -9.99 14.19 -5.63
N THR A 15 -10.65 13.91 -6.76
CA THR A 15 -11.54 14.87 -7.42
C THR A 15 -12.80 15.18 -6.60
N GLN A 16 -13.21 14.25 -5.74
CA GLN A 16 -14.32 14.43 -4.79
C GLN A 16 -13.91 15.10 -3.47
N GLY A 17 -12.64 15.51 -3.30
CA GLY A 17 -12.14 16.07 -2.04
C GLY A 17 -11.96 15.03 -0.91
N ARG A 18 -12.00 13.73 -1.23
CA ARG A 18 -11.89 12.61 -0.28
C ARG A 18 -10.44 12.15 -0.15
N GLY A 19 -9.55 13.08 0.19
CA GLY A 19 -8.10 12.85 0.21
C GLY A 19 -7.67 11.76 1.20
N LYS A 20 -8.31 11.65 2.37
CA LYS A 20 -7.96 10.61 3.37
C LYS A 20 -8.23 9.21 2.84
N GLU A 21 -9.39 9.00 2.21
CA GLU A 21 -9.73 7.71 1.60
C GLU A 21 -8.80 7.38 0.42
N ALA A 22 -8.45 8.37 -0.40
CA ALA A 22 -7.45 8.20 -1.45
C ALA A 22 -6.10 7.74 -0.88
N MET A 23 -5.64 8.35 0.22
CA MET A 23 -4.40 7.94 0.90
C MET A 23 -4.52 6.55 1.55
N MET A 24 -5.70 6.13 2.05
CA MET A 24 -5.91 4.77 2.57
C MET A 24 -5.65 3.69 1.51
N LEU A 25 -5.94 3.98 0.23
CA LEU A 25 -5.65 3.09 -0.90
C LEU A 25 -4.19 3.19 -1.36
N ALA A 26 -3.69 4.41 -1.51
CA ALA A 26 -2.39 4.67 -2.13
C ALA A 26 -1.20 4.27 -1.23
N LEU A 27 -1.20 4.69 0.05
CA LEU A 27 -0.04 4.49 0.93
C LEU A 27 0.42 3.02 1.02
N PRO A 28 -0.44 2.03 1.34
CA PRO A 28 0.02 0.64 1.40
C PRO A 28 0.46 0.09 0.06
N SER A 29 -0.16 0.54 -1.05
CA SER A 29 0.12 0.05 -2.40
C SER A 29 1.43 0.57 -2.98
N PHE A 30 1.84 1.79 -2.60
CA PHE A 30 3.08 2.40 -3.07
C PHE A 30 4.26 2.20 -2.11
N LEU A 31 4.04 2.26 -0.80
CA LEU A 31 5.11 2.13 0.20
C LEU A 31 5.50 0.68 0.49
N LEU A 32 4.59 -0.26 0.26
CA LEU A 32 4.77 -1.70 0.51
C LEU A 32 5.17 -2.01 1.95
N VAL A 33 4.64 -1.25 2.92
CA VAL A 33 4.86 -1.45 4.35
C VAL A 33 3.56 -1.71 5.09
N ARG A 34 3.64 -2.29 6.29
CA ARG A 34 2.46 -2.57 7.10
C ARG A 34 1.85 -1.28 7.65
N TYR A 35 0.54 -1.31 7.93
CA TYR A 35 -0.16 -0.16 8.52
C TYR A 35 0.54 0.38 9.77
N SER A 36 0.96 -0.49 10.69
CA SER A 36 1.70 -0.11 11.89
C SER A 36 2.95 0.74 11.61
N ASP A 37 3.57 0.54 10.45
CA ASP A 37 4.83 1.18 10.12
C ASP A 37 4.61 2.55 9.47
N TYR A 38 3.50 2.75 8.72
CA TYR A 38 3.19 4.04 8.08
C TYR A 38 2.08 4.85 8.73
N SER A 39 1.37 4.30 9.72
CA SER A 39 0.23 4.97 10.38
C SER A 39 0.58 6.31 11.04
N ARG A 40 1.85 6.52 11.36
CA ARG A 40 2.36 7.74 12.00
C ARG A 40 3.12 8.66 11.05
N LEU A 41 3.05 8.43 9.73
CA LEU A 41 3.61 9.36 8.77
C LEU A 41 2.84 10.67 8.76
N ARG A 42 3.59 11.75 8.60
CA ARG A 42 3.11 13.14 8.55
C ARG A 42 3.33 13.70 7.17
N TYR A 43 2.70 14.82 6.84
CA TYR A 43 2.91 15.49 5.55
C TYR A 43 4.36 15.87 5.33
N LYS A 44 5.08 16.34 6.36
CA LYS A 44 6.51 16.67 6.27
C LYS A 44 7.40 15.51 5.81
N ASP A 45 7.02 14.27 6.10
CA ASP A 45 7.80 13.09 5.71
C ASP A 45 7.82 12.89 4.19
N PHE A 46 6.95 13.62 3.46
CA PHE A 46 6.85 13.59 2.00
C PHE A 46 7.49 14.80 1.30
N GLU A 47 8.08 15.73 2.02
CA GLU A 47 8.80 16.89 1.46
C GLU A 47 10.13 16.46 0.82
N GLY A 48 10.83 15.48 1.43
CA GLY A 48 12.08 14.92 0.91
C GLY A 48 11.87 13.89 -0.21
N GLU A 49 12.97 13.33 -0.74
CA GLU A 49 12.91 12.28 -1.75
C GLU A 49 12.68 10.88 -1.15
N ARG A 50 12.93 10.72 0.13
CA ARG A 50 12.94 9.42 0.82
C ARG A 50 12.32 9.53 2.20
N ILE A 51 11.67 8.43 2.59
CA ILE A 51 11.12 8.24 3.94
C ILE A 51 11.97 7.24 4.68
N ILE A 52 12.33 7.57 5.92
CA ILE A 52 13.00 6.64 6.83
C ILE A 52 11.98 6.11 7.83
N LEU A 53 11.70 4.82 7.79
CA LEU A 53 10.73 4.14 8.65
C LEU A 53 11.41 3.09 9.53
N GLY A 54 11.16 3.15 10.84
CA GLY A 54 11.45 2.04 11.75
C GLY A 54 10.30 1.04 11.77
N GLU A 55 10.53 -0.19 11.31
CA GLU A 55 9.52 -1.24 11.40
C GLU A 55 9.23 -1.62 12.85
N GLN A 56 7.98 -1.54 13.28
CA GLN A 56 7.61 -1.83 14.66
C GLN A 56 7.86 -3.30 15.04
N LYS A 57 7.58 -4.22 14.13
CA LYS A 57 7.70 -5.66 14.37
C LYS A 57 9.14 -6.17 14.33
N THR A 58 9.94 -5.73 13.36
CA THR A 58 11.29 -6.28 13.10
C THR A 58 12.41 -5.39 13.65
N LYS A 59 12.08 -4.16 14.08
CA LYS A 59 13.02 -3.10 14.50
C LYS A 59 14.03 -2.69 13.42
N LYS A 60 13.84 -3.15 12.18
CA LYS A 60 14.69 -2.78 11.05
C LYS A 60 14.31 -1.38 10.54
N VAL A 61 15.31 -0.65 10.08
CA VAL A 61 15.12 0.65 9.43
C VAL A 61 14.95 0.44 7.94
N ARG A 62 13.97 1.09 7.36
CA ARG A 62 13.71 1.13 5.91
C ARG A 62 13.92 2.53 5.39
N ASN A 63 14.67 2.62 4.30
CA ASN A 63 14.87 3.85 3.55
C ASN A 63 14.17 3.71 2.20
N ILE A 64 12.99 4.31 2.07
CA ILE A 64 12.07 4.14 0.94
C ILE A 64 12.13 5.39 0.07
N LYS A 65 12.47 5.23 -1.22
CA LYS A 65 12.34 6.31 -2.20
C LYS A 65 10.85 6.57 -2.46
N ILE A 66 10.44 7.83 -2.34
CA ILE A 66 9.07 8.22 -2.61
C ILE A 66 8.86 8.27 -4.13
N ASN A 67 7.88 7.51 -4.61
CA ASN A 67 7.42 7.60 -5.98
C ASN A 67 6.77 8.97 -6.22
N GLN A 68 7.04 9.61 -7.37
CA GLN A 68 6.51 10.95 -7.67
C GLN A 68 4.98 10.97 -7.65
N GLU A 69 4.34 9.95 -8.22
CA GLU A 69 2.88 9.84 -8.22
C GLU A 69 2.29 9.79 -6.80
N LEU A 70 2.93 9.04 -5.87
CA LEU A 70 2.51 9.04 -4.47
C LEU A 70 2.68 10.41 -3.82
N ARG A 71 3.75 11.12 -4.13
CA ARG A 71 3.98 12.49 -3.63
C ARG A 71 2.85 13.43 -4.07
N ASP A 72 2.48 13.35 -5.35
CA ASP A 72 1.40 14.17 -5.93
C ASP A 72 0.04 13.82 -5.30
N ILE A 73 -0.23 12.54 -5.05
CA ILE A 73 -1.43 12.10 -4.33
C ILE A 73 -1.46 12.72 -2.92
N VAL A 74 -0.37 12.60 -2.15
CA VAL A 74 -0.29 13.13 -0.79
C VAL A 74 -0.47 14.66 -0.77
N LYS A 75 0.15 15.36 -1.71
CA LYS A 75 0.00 16.83 -1.85
C LYS A 75 -1.44 17.24 -2.16
N ARG A 76 -2.09 16.56 -3.08
CA ARG A 76 -3.50 16.84 -3.46
C ARG A 76 -4.50 16.43 -2.37
N ALA A 77 -4.15 15.42 -1.58
CA ALA A 77 -4.97 14.93 -0.48
C ALA A 77 -4.85 15.77 0.79
N MET A 78 -3.92 16.72 0.85
CA MET A 78 -3.67 17.54 2.03
C MET A 78 -4.82 18.53 2.25
N PRO A 79 -5.52 18.48 3.40
CA PRO A 79 -6.55 19.46 3.74
C PRO A 79 -5.95 20.87 3.90
N ALA A 80 -6.75 21.90 3.65
CA ALA A 80 -6.28 23.29 3.72
C ALA A 80 -5.79 23.69 5.13
N GLU A 81 -6.38 23.11 6.17
CA GLU A 81 -6.04 23.32 7.58
C GLU A 81 -4.86 22.49 8.07
N ALA A 82 -4.36 21.54 7.26
CA ALA A 82 -3.26 20.67 7.66
C ALA A 82 -1.93 21.42 7.67
N THR A 83 -1.08 21.05 8.61
CA THR A 83 0.30 21.52 8.72
C THR A 83 1.27 20.40 8.37
N PRO A 84 2.57 20.68 8.16
CA PRO A 84 3.59 19.63 7.97
C PRO A 84 3.60 18.58 9.09
N GLU A 85 3.20 18.95 10.31
CA GLU A 85 3.15 18.07 11.48
C GLU A 85 1.87 17.23 11.58
N THR A 86 0.89 17.46 10.71
CA THR A 86 -0.36 16.70 10.69
C THR A 86 -0.10 15.28 10.17
N PHE A 87 -0.64 14.28 10.87
CA PHE A 87 -0.58 12.89 10.41
C PHE A 87 -1.44 12.69 9.16
N LEU A 88 -0.94 11.92 8.19
CA LEU A 88 -1.64 11.67 6.91
C LEU A 88 -3.03 11.07 7.11
N LEU A 89 -3.12 10.10 8.01
CA LEU A 89 -4.35 9.37 8.33
C LEU A 89 -4.73 9.62 9.79
N SER A 90 -5.36 10.76 10.04
CA SER A 90 -5.75 11.18 11.39
C SER A 90 -7.17 11.73 11.47
N ASN A 91 -7.72 11.74 12.67
CA ASN A 91 -8.95 12.40 13.01
C ASN A 91 -8.75 13.94 13.19
N ALA A 92 -9.81 14.66 13.53
CA ALA A 92 -9.78 16.12 13.74
C ALA A 92 -8.81 16.56 14.87
N ASN A 93 -8.55 15.70 15.84
CA ASN A 93 -7.61 15.97 16.93
C ASN A 93 -6.16 15.58 16.58
N ASN A 94 -5.85 15.39 15.31
CA ASN A 94 -4.55 14.93 14.81
C ASN A 94 -4.07 13.63 15.49
N SER A 95 -4.99 12.72 15.81
CA SER A 95 -4.65 11.38 16.32
C SER A 95 -4.72 10.37 15.18
N PRO A 96 -3.67 9.56 14.93
CA PRO A 96 -3.68 8.56 13.87
C PRO A 96 -4.88 7.61 14.01
N TYR A 97 -5.50 7.26 12.89
CA TYR A 97 -6.57 6.28 12.87
C TYR A 97 -6.08 4.90 13.37
N SER A 98 -6.99 4.11 13.92
CA SER A 98 -6.70 2.70 14.20
C SER A 98 -6.77 1.88 12.90
N ILE A 99 -6.11 0.72 12.87
CA ILE A 99 -6.20 -0.21 11.74
C ILE A 99 -7.65 -0.70 11.52
N GLN A 100 -8.40 -0.85 12.61
CA GLN A 100 -9.81 -1.26 12.57
C GLN A 100 -10.65 -0.22 11.83
N TYR A 101 -10.47 1.05 12.17
CA TYR A 101 -11.16 2.16 11.49
C TYR A 101 -10.81 2.19 9.99
N VAL A 102 -9.52 2.15 9.64
CA VAL A 102 -9.10 2.17 8.23
C VAL A 102 -9.67 0.98 7.47
N ASN A 103 -9.63 -0.23 8.03
CA ASN A 103 -10.21 -1.41 7.37
C ASN A 103 -11.75 -1.33 7.27
N GLN A 104 -12.42 -0.62 8.19
CA GLN A 104 -13.86 -0.36 8.07
C GLN A 104 -14.15 0.59 6.91
N GLU A 105 -13.39 1.69 6.77
CA GLU A 105 -13.54 2.62 5.64
C GLU A 105 -13.21 1.91 4.31
N LEU A 106 -12.16 1.09 4.25
CA LEU A 106 -11.85 0.29 3.07
C LEU A 106 -13.01 -0.64 2.67
N ARG A 107 -13.73 -1.24 3.63
CA ARG A 107 -14.92 -2.05 3.32
C ARG A 107 -16.05 -1.22 2.73
N LYS A 108 -16.24 0.03 3.18
CA LYS A 108 -17.22 0.96 2.57
C LYS A 108 -16.83 1.27 1.12
N LEU A 109 -15.55 1.59 0.88
CA LEU A 109 -15.04 1.83 -0.47
C LEU A 109 -15.18 0.60 -1.37
N LYS A 110 -14.93 -0.61 -0.83
CA LYS A 110 -15.16 -1.85 -1.58
C LYS A 110 -16.59 -1.94 -2.11
N ASN A 111 -17.59 -1.62 -1.29
CA ASN A 111 -18.99 -1.68 -1.68
C ASN A 111 -19.34 -0.55 -2.66
N GLU A 112 -18.88 0.68 -2.39
CA GLU A 112 -19.11 1.87 -3.22
C GLU A 112 -18.59 1.68 -4.65
N PHE A 113 -17.38 1.18 -4.78
CA PHE A 113 -16.73 0.97 -6.09
C PHE A 113 -16.88 -0.45 -6.65
N THR A 114 -17.70 -1.27 -6.02
CA THR A 114 -17.96 -2.67 -6.44
C THR A 114 -16.65 -3.46 -6.67
N ILE A 115 -15.68 -3.29 -5.75
CA ILE A 115 -14.36 -3.92 -5.87
C ILE A 115 -14.49 -5.44 -5.67
N ASN A 116 -14.14 -6.20 -6.69
CA ASN A 116 -14.14 -7.65 -6.62
C ASN A 116 -12.92 -8.17 -5.83
N SER A 117 -13.09 -8.36 -4.53
CA SER A 117 -12.08 -8.90 -3.62
C SER A 117 -12.77 -9.55 -2.43
N GLU A 118 -12.44 -10.77 -2.11
CA GLU A 118 -12.99 -11.47 -0.93
C GLU A 118 -12.60 -10.74 0.36
N HIS A 119 -11.31 -10.44 0.52
CA HIS A 119 -10.75 -9.74 1.66
C HIS A 119 -10.10 -8.42 1.24
N PHE A 120 -10.83 -7.30 1.42
CA PHE A 120 -10.31 -5.97 1.11
C PHE A 120 -9.86 -5.26 2.40
N SER A 121 -8.56 -4.98 2.50
CA SER A 121 -7.91 -4.43 3.69
C SER A 121 -6.59 -3.72 3.35
N THR A 122 -5.97 -3.06 4.31
CA THR A 122 -4.62 -2.50 4.16
C THR A 122 -3.60 -3.56 3.70
N HIS A 123 -3.79 -4.82 4.08
CA HIS A 123 -2.90 -5.91 3.69
C HIS A 123 -3.08 -6.35 2.24
N SER A 124 -4.32 -6.41 1.74
CA SER A 124 -4.58 -6.72 0.33
C SER A 124 -4.07 -5.62 -0.60
N LEU A 125 -4.18 -4.35 -0.20
CA LEU A 125 -3.62 -3.21 -0.93
C LEU A 125 -2.10 -3.26 -1.02
N LEU A 126 -1.43 -3.63 0.07
CA LEU A 126 0.01 -3.86 0.06
C LEU A 126 0.38 -4.99 -0.91
N LYS A 127 -0.41 -6.07 -0.94
CA LYS A 127 -0.23 -7.18 -1.91
C LYS A 127 -0.42 -6.69 -3.35
N THR A 128 -1.39 -5.79 -3.61
CA THR A 128 -1.60 -5.16 -4.92
C THR A 128 -0.33 -4.47 -5.42
N GLY A 129 0.34 -3.68 -4.58
CA GLY A 129 1.62 -3.04 -4.93
C GLY A 129 2.75 -4.04 -5.19
N CYS A 130 2.86 -5.10 -4.38
CA CYS A 130 3.85 -6.16 -4.58
C CYS A 130 3.62 -6.89 -5.91
N LEU A 131 2.37 -7.23 -6.23
CA LEU A 131 2.01 -7.88 -7.50
C LEU A 131 2.36 -6.98 -8.69
N ARG A 132 2.12 -5.65 -8.59
CA ARG A 132 2.52 -4.69 -9.64
C ARG A 132 4.01 -4.72 -9.93
N ILE A 133 4.87 -4.77 -8.89
CA ILE A 133 6.32 -4.90 -9.09
C ILE A 133 6.65 -6.25 -9.72
N PHE A 134 6.05 -7.33 -9.23
CA PHE A 134 6.28 -8.67 -9.75
C PHE A 134 5.95 -8.77 -11.23
N ASP A 135 4.79 -8.24 -11.64
CA ASP A 135 4.35 -8.23 -13.04
C ASP A 135 5.27 -7.38 -13.93
N LYS A 136 5.63 -6.16 -13.48
CA LYS A 136 6.54 -5.27 -14.22
C LYS A 136 7.95 -5.83 -14.39
N GLN A 137 8.39 -6.71 -13.50
CA GLN A 137 9.67 -7.41 -13.56
C GLN A 137 9.57 -8.79 -14.24
N GLY A 138 8.51 -9.00 -15.04
CA GLY A 138 8.31 -10.21 -15.85
C GLY A 138 8.05 -11.46 -15.03
N ARG A 139 7.54 -11.34 -13.81
CA ARG A 139 7.26 -12.45 -12.88
C ARG A 139 8.46 -13.37 -12.63
N SER A 140 9.66 -12.82 -12.69
CA SER A 140 10.93 -13.55 -12.63
C SER A 140 11.33 -13.92 -11.19
N GLU A 141 12.26 -14.87 -11.06
CA GLU A 141 12.89 -15.17 -9.78
C GLU A 141 13.62 -13.94 -9.20
N ALA A 142 14.28 -13.15 -10.05
CA ALA A 142 14.91 -11.89 -9.65
C ALA A 142 13.89 -10.92 -9.02
N ALA A 143 12.66 -10.87 -9.53
CA ALA A 143 11.58 -10.08 -8.94
C ALA A 143 11.18 -10.60 -7.55
N LEU A 144 11.15 -11.90 -7.33
CA LEU A 144 10.87 -12.48 -6.00
C LEU A 144 11.97 -12.14 -5.00
N ILE A 145 13.23 -12.20 -5.40
CA ILE A 145 14.39 -11.81 -4.57
C ILE A 145 14.30 -10.31 -4.23
N LEU A 146 14.00 -9.46 -5.23
CA LEU A 146 13.81 -8.02 -5.03
C LEU A 146 12.68 -7.74 -4.03
N LEU A 147 11.52 -8.35 -4.21
CA LEU A 147 10.38 -8.19 -3.31
C LEU A 147 10.66 -8.72 -1.91
N SER A 148 11.40 -9.82 -1.77
CA SER A 148 11.84 -10.34 -0.48
C SER A 148 12.68 -9.29 0.28
N LYS A 149 13.61 -8.63 -0.42
CA LYS A 149 14.40 -7.52 0.14
C LYS A 149 13.53 -6.31 0.48
N ILE A 150 12.65 -5.88 -0.44
CA ILE A 150 11.72 -4.77 -0.21
C ILE A 150 10.83 -5.03 1.01
N ARG A 151 10.38 -6.27 1.20
CA ARG A 151 9.49 -6.66 2.29
C ARG A 151 10.21 -7.05 3.59
N ASN A 152 11.55 -7.07 3.59
CA ASN A 152 12.37 -7.59 4.69
C ASN A 152 11.96 -9.02 5.13
N HIS A 153 11.56 -9.86 4.16
CA HIS A 153 11.26 -11.26 4.44
C HIS A 153 12.55 -12.03 4.73
N SER A 154 12.50 -12.99 5.65
CA SER A 154 13.64 -13.83 5.98
C SER A 154 13.98 -14.87 4.91
N SER A 155 13.06 -15.14 3.99
CA SER A 155 13.27 -16.02 2.84
C SER A 155 12.41 -15.61 1.64
N VAL A 156 12.84 -16.00 0.43
CA VAL A 156 12.04 -15.83 -0.80
C VAL A 156 10.76 -16.68 -0.74
N GLY A 157 10.79 -17.84 -0.09
CA GLY A 157 9.61 -18.68 0.11
C GLY A 157 8.46 -17.96 0.80
N LEU A 158 8.75 -17.08 1.78
CA LEU A 158 7.72 -16.24 2.40
C LEU A 158 7.12 -15.24 1.41
N THR A 159 7.91 -14.73 0.47
CA THR A 159 7.42 -13.84 -0.59
C THR A 159 6.51 -14.57 -1.57
N ILE A 160 6.89 -15.77 -1.97
CA ILE A 160 6.09 -16.65 -2.84
C ILE A 160 4.72 -16.92 -2.21
N GLY A 161 4.70 -17.40 -0.96
CA GLY A 161 3.46 -17.62 -0.22
C GLY A 161 2.62 -16.36 -0.04
N TYR A 162 3.27 -15.23 0.26
CA TYR A 162 2.62 -13.94 0.40
C TYR A 162 1.92 -13.47 -0.90
N LEU A 163 2.57 -13.64 -2.05
CA LEU A 163 1.99 -13.29 -3.36
C LEU A 163 0.90 -14.27 -3.78
N GLY A 164 0.80 -15.44 -3.14
CA GLY A 164 -0.12 -16.50 -3.55
C GLY A 164 0.33 -17.19 -4.84
N ILE A 165 1.64 -17.15 -5.12
CA ILE A 165 2.29 -17.84 -6.23
C ILE A 165 2.63 -19.24 -5.69
N GLY A 166 1.80 -20.17 -5.86
CA GLY A 166 2.06 -21.51 -5.35
C GLY A 166 1.11 -22.49 -6.01
N GLN A 167 0.04 -22.79 -5.35
CA GLN A 167 -0.87 -23.87 -5.79
C GLN A 167 -1.44 -23.61 -7.18
N LYS A 168 -1.91 -22.38 -7.49
CA LYS A 168 -2.44 -22.07 -8.83
C LYS A 168 -1.44 -22.28 -9.96
N ASN A 169 -0.14 -22.00 -9.73
CA ASN A 169 0.87 -22.24 -10.75
C ASN A 169 1.19 -23.72 -10.90
N ILE A 170 1.12 -24.46 -9.80
CA ILE A 170 1.23 -25.92 -9.81
C ILE A 170 0.04 -26.52 -10.56
N ASP A 171 -1.17 -26.13 -10.22
CA ASP A 171 -2.41 -26.60 -10.87
C ASP A 171 -2.39 -26.28 -12.37
N ASN A 172 -2.05 -25.04 -12.76
CA ASN A 172 -1.91 -24.64 -14.16
C ASN A 172 -0.80 -25.45 -14.90
N ALA A 173 0.29 -25.83 -14.22
CA ALA A 173 1.31 -26.67 -14.82
C ALA A 173 0.79 -28.07 -15.11
N PHE A 174 -0.05 -28.64 -14.25
CA PHE A 174 -0.72 -29.91 -14.49
C PHE A 174 -1.79 -29.82 -15.57
N ASP A 175 -2.57 -28.72 -15.60
CA ASP A 175 -3.61 -28.51 -16.63
C ASP A 175 -3.03 -28.33 -18.05
N ASN A 176 -1.73 -28.04 -18.17
CA ASN A 176 -1.04 -27.85 -19.46
C ASN A 176 -0.08 -29.02 -19.83
N LEU A 177 -0.16 -30.15 -19.12
CA LEU A 177 0.51 -31.41 -19.51
C LEU A 177 -0.31 -32.17 -20.55
#